data_d149cc3da4cd4a4e7d3b1e687399a453
#
_entry.id   d149cc3da4cd4a4e7d3b1e687399a453
#
_cell.length_a   1.000
_cell.length_b   1.000
_cell.length_c   1.000
_cell.angle_alpha   90.00
_cell.angle_beta   90.00
_cell.angle_gamma   90.00
#
_symmetry.space_group_name_H-M   'P 1'
#
loop_
_entity.id
_entity.type
_entity.pdbx_description
1 polymer ?
#
loop_
_entity_poly.entity_id
_entity_poly.type
_entity_poly.pdbx_seq_one_letter_code
_entity_poly.pdbx_strand_id
1 'polypeptide(L)'
;MAGAAPKISFVSLGCPKALVDSERIITRLRAEGYELTRAHQGADLVVVNTCGFLDSAKAESLAAIGEAIRDNGRVIVTGCMGAEPDQISAVHPSVLAITGPQQYESVLQAVHAAAPPKHDPFLDLVPAQGIKLTPRHYAYLKISEGCNNRCSFCIIPKLRGDLVSRPLGEVMREAEKLVAAGVKELLVISQDTSAYGVDIRYAESQWRDRTWRTKFIDLARALGELDVWVRMHYVYPYPHVDEVIPLMAEGKILPYIDIPFQHAHPDVLRRMKRPAHQEKTVERIQRWREIAPDLTIRSTFIVGFPGETEEEFETLLDWLGEVQLDRVGCFKYEPVKGAPANDLGEAVAPEVMERRWHRFMKRQAEISAKRLKRKVGTRQQVIIDQVGPQGATGRSKGDAPEIDGAVHITTKRKLSVGELVTVKIDRAGDYDLYASL
;
A
#
# COMPACT_ATOMS: atom_id res chain seq x y z
N MET A 1 -9.92 -41.14 -17.51
CA MET A 1 -8.88 -40.62 -16.61
C MET A 1 -8.99 -39.10 -16.66
N ALA A 2 -9.40 -38.46 -15.57
CA ALA A 2 -9.39 -37.01 -15.50
C ALA A 2 -7.94 -36.52 -15.59
N GLY A 3 -7.61 -35.77 -16.64
CA GLY A 3 -6.26 -35.20 -16.79
C GLY A 3 -5.96 -34.23 -15.64
N ALA A 4 -4.69 -34.09 -15.23
CA ALA A 4 -4.28 -33.18 -14.20
C ALA A 4 -4.76 -31.74 -14.49
N ALA A 5 -5.12 -30.98 -13.45
CA ALA A 5 -5.50 -29.58 -13.57
C ALA A 5 -4.35 -28.75 -14.16
N PRO A 6 -4.62 -27.77 -15.04
CA PRO A 6 -3.57 -26.90 -15.56
C PRO A 6 -2.90 -26.12 -14.44
N LYS A 7 -1.57 -26.05 -14.47
CA LYS A 7 -0.75 -25.37 -13.46
C LYS A 7 -0.39 -23.96 -13.91
N ILE A 8 -0.76 -22.97 -13.12
CA ILE A 8 -0.43 -21.57 -13.37
C ILE A 8 0.60 -21.10 -12.35
N SER A 9 1.72 -20.56 -12.82
CA SER A 9 2.63 -19.80 -11.99
C SER A 9 2.26 -18.31 -12.03
N PHE A 10 2.39 -17.62 -10.90
CA PHE A 10 1.98 -16.23 -10.78
C PHE A 10 3.07 -15.38 -10.14
N VAL A 11 3.47 -14.31 -10.82
CA VAL A 11 4.40 -13.29 -10.31
C VAL A 11 3.61 -12.02 -10.02
N SER A 12 3.71 -11.49 -8.82
CA SER A 12 3.07 -10.23 -8.44
C SER A 12 4.14 -9.20 -8.08
N LEU A 13 4.27 -8.19 -8.92
CA LEU A 13 5.19 -7.08 -8.73
C LEU A 13 4.43 -5.80 -8.35
N GLY A 14 5.11 -4.91 -7.62
CA GLY A 14 4.60 -3.57 -7.32
C GLY A 14 3.95 -3.43 -5.95
N CYS A 15 2.99 -2.50 -5.87
CA CYS A 15 2.43 -2.02 -4.61
C CYS A 15 1.30 -2.92 -4.06
N PRO A 16 0.83 -2.70 -2.81
CA PRO A 16 -0.29 -3.44 -2.21
C PRO A 16 -1.56 -3.49 -3.07
N LYS A 17 -1.80 -2.48 -3.91
CA LYS A 17 -2.94 -2.45 -4.84
C LYS A 17 -2.81 -3.51 -5.94
N ALA A 18 -1.60 -3.67 -6.50
CA ALA A 18 -1.30 -4.73 -7.46
C ALA A 18 -1.41 -6.12 -6.82
N LEU A 19 -1.03 -6.24 -5.53
CA LEU A 19 -1.20 -7.48 -4.79
C LEU A 19 -2.68 -7.89 -4.67
N VAL A 20 -3.59 -6.96 -4.32
CA VAL A 20 -5.04 -7.24 -4.30
C VAL A 20 -5.57 -7.63 -5.68
N ASP A 21 -5.06 -6.99 -6.76
CA ASP A 21 -5.43 -7.38 -8.11
C ASP A 21 -4.99 -8.82 -8.42
N SER A 22 -3.78 -9.20 -8.01
CA SER A 22 -3.26 -10.57 -8.10
C SER A 22 -4.12 -11.56 -7.31
N GLU A 23 -4.49 -11.25 -6.06
CA GLU A 23 -5.35 -12.09 -5.22
C GLU A 23 -6.71 -12.35 -5.89
N ARG A 24 -7.29 -11.34 -6.52
CA ARG A 24 -8.56 -11.48 -7.26
C ARG A 24 -8.44 -12.41 -8.47
N ILE A 25 -7.40 -12.22 -9.28
CA ILE A 25 -7.15 -13.08 -10.46
C ILE A 25 -6.92 -14.52 -10.02
N ILE A 26 -6.04 -14.73 -9.03
CA ILE A 26 -5.70 -16.05 -8.49
C ILE A 26 -6.94 -16.75 -7.92
N THR A 27 -7.77 -16.02 -7.17
CA THR A 27 -9.01 -16.55 -6.60
C THR A 27 -9.94 -17.09 -7.69
N ARG A 28 -10.10 -16.33 -8.79
CA ARG A 28 -10.95 -16.77 -9.91
C ARG A 28 -10.35 -17.95 -10.67
N LEU A 29 -9.06 -17.92 -10.96
CA LEU A 29 -8.38 -19.05 -11.62
C LEU A 29 -8.53 -20.35 -10.84
N ARG A 30 -8.42 -20.29 -9.50
CA ARG A 30 -8.65 -21.48 -8.67
C ARG A 30 -10.08 -21.95 -8.68
N ALA A 31 -11.05 -21.01 -8.71
CA ALA A 31 -12.46 -21.34 -8.85
C ALA A 31 -12.76 -22.08 -10.16
N GLU A 32 -11.98 -21.79 -11.18
CA GLU A 32 -12.11 -22.38 -12.52
C GLU A 32 -11.24 -23.64 -12.69
N GLY A 33 -10.74 -24.21 -11.59
CA GLY A 33 -10.06 -25.50 -11.56
C GLY A 33 -8.58 -25.47 -11.92
N TYR A 34 -7.92 -24.30 -11.85
CA TYR A 34 -6.48 -24.18 -12.02
C TYR A 34 -5.71 -24.49 -10.74
N GLU A 35 -4.60 -25.20 -10.87
CA GLU A 35 -3.63 -25.40 -9.78
C GLU A 35 -2.59 -24.26 -9.81
N LEU A 36 -2.26 -23.70 -8.63
CA LEU A 36 -1.21 -22.70 -8.52
C LEU A 36 0.11 -23.33 -8.13
N THR A 37 1.18 -22.90 -8.79
CA THR A 37 2.55 -23.29 -8.46
C THR A 37 3.45 -22.08 -8.27
N ARG A 38 4.51 -22.24 -7.47
CA ARG A 38 5.54 -21.19 -7.32
C ARG A 38 6.65 -21.29 -8.37
N ALA A 39 6.85 -22.48 -8.93
CA ALA A 39 7.88 -22.71 -9.94
C ALA A 39 7.36 -22.34 -11.33
N HIS A 40 8.15 -21.62 -12.11
CA HIS A 40 7.85 -21.34 -13.52
C HIS A 40 8.06 -22.59 -14.36
N GLN A 41 9.11 -23.34 -14.05
CA GLN A 41 9.38 -24.62 -14.71
C GLN A 41 8.29 -25.64 -14.38
N GLY A 42 7.72 -26.27 -15.41
CA GLY A 42 6.65 -27.24 -15.25
C GLY A 42 5.26 -26.65 -14.99
N ALA A 43 5.09 -25.33 -14.99
CA ALA A 43 3.81 -24.68 -15.10
C ALA A 43 3.33 -24.71 -16.56
N ASP A 44 2.01 -24.80 -16.78
CA ASP A 44 1.43 -24.71 -18.12
C ASP A 44 1.44 -23.27 -18.66
N LEU A 45 1.51 -22.29 -17.75
CA LEU A 45 1.51 -20.86 -18.07
C LEU A 45 2.03 -20.04 -16.88
N VAL A 46 2.70 -18.92 -17.16
CA VAL A 46 3.10 -17.92 -16.17
C VAL A 46 2.31 -16.62 -16.39
N VAL A 47 1.71 -16.08 -15.34
CA VAL A 47 1.08 -14.75 -15.33
C VAL A 47 1.94 -13.80 -14.55
N VAL A 48 2.35 -12.68 -15.16
CA VAL A 48 3.17 -11.63 -14.53
C VAL A 48 2.32 -10.38 -14.37
N ASN A 49 1.99 -10.02 -13.11
CA ASN A 49 1.34 -8.75 -12.79
C ASN A 49 2.42 -7.70 -12.53
N THR A 50 2.46 -6.66 -13.36
CA THR A 50 3.57 -5.71 -13.51
C THR A 50 3.32 -4.38 -12.82
N CYS A 51 4.41 -3.72 -12.39
CA CYS A 51 4.43 -2.31 -12.04
C CYS A 51 4.82 -1.45 -13.25
N GLY A 52 4.19 -0.28 -13.37
CA GLY A 52 4.46 0.67 -14.48
C GLY A 52 4.59 2.12 -13.97
N PHE A 53 4.78 2.31 -12.66
CA PHE A 53 4.74 3.66 -12.07
C PHE A 53 6.07 4.42 -12.26
N LEU A 54 7.20 3.82 -11.91
CA LEU A 54 8.55 4.37 -12.08
C LEU A 54 9.28 3.63 -13.19
N ASP A 55 10.24 4.28 -13.84
CA ASP A 55 11.05 3.64 -14.89
C ASP A 55 11.90 2.50 -14.31
N SER A 56 12.40 2.64 -13.08
CA SER A 56 13.06 1.56 -12.34
C SER A 56 12.13 0.35 -12.15
N ALA A 57 10.88 0.56 -11.77
CA ALA A 57 9.89 -0.51 -11.60
C ALA A 57 9.46 -1.14 -12.95
N LYS A 58 9.45 -0.35 -14.03
CA LYS A 58 9.25 -0.87 -15.39
C LYS A 58 10.40 -1.80 -15.81
N ALA A 59 11.65 -1.39 -15.53
CA ALA A 59 12.83 -2.21 -15.80
C ALA A 59 12.79 -3.55 -15.03
N GLU A 60 12.41 -3.51 -13.74
CA GLU A 60 12.19 -4.72 -12.93
C GLU A 60 11.10 -5.61 -13.55
N SER A 61 9.97 -5.02 -13.97
CA SER A 61 8.88 -5.74 -14.60
C SER A 61 9.32 -6.40 -15.91
N LEU A 62 10.07 -5.70 -16.76
CA LEU A 62 10.61 -6.29 -17.99
C LEU A 62 11.61 -7.42 -17.70
N ALA A 63 12.46 -7.28 -16.71
CA ALA A 63 13.40 -8.33 -16.30
C ALA A 63 12.66 -9.59 -15.84
N ALA A 64 11.62 -9.43 -15.00
CA ALA A 64 10.80 -10.55 -14.52
C ALA A 64 10.02 -11.26 -15.66
N ILE A 65 9.51 -10.49 -16.63
CA ILE A 65 8.88 -11.06 -17.84
C ILE A 65 9.92 -11.91 -18.61
N GLY A 66 11.13 -11.38 -18.78
CA GLY A 66 12.23 -12.09 -19.46
C GLY A 66 12.65 -13.37 -18.73
N GLU A 67 12.67 -13.37 -17.40
CA GLU A 67 12.91 -14.55 -16.58
C GLU A 67 11.81 -15.59 -16.78
N ALA A 68 10.55 -15.20 -16.68
CA ALA A 68 9.41 -16.08 -16.89
C ALA A 68 9.41 -16.71 -18.30
N ILE A 69 9.81 -15.94 -19.33
CA ILE A 69 9.94 -16.45 -20.72
C ILE A 69 11.07 -17.49 -20.81
N ARG A 70 12.24 -17.23 -20.20
CA ARG A 70 13.36 -18.19 -20.21
C ARG A 70 13.01 -19.50 -19.51
N ASP A 71 12.28 -19.40 -18.39
CA ASP A 71 11.99 -20.56 -17.54
C ASP A 71 10.80 -21.39 -18.04
N ASN A 72 9.83 -20.77 -18.71
CA ASN A 72 8.58 -21.43 -19.13
C ASN A 72 8.25 -21.25 -20.62
N GLY A 73 8.51 -20.08 -21.20
CA GLY A 73 8.21 -19.74 -22.59
C GLY A 73 6.77 -19.30 -22.85
N ARG A 74 5.83 -19.54 -21.95
CA ARG A 74 4.40 -19.19 -22.10
C ARG A 74 3.99 -18.18 -21.04
N VAL A 75 3.97 -16.91 -21.41
CA VAL A 75 3.79 -15.80 -20.47
C VAL A 75 2.62 -14.90 -20.89
N ILE A 76 1.76 -14.57 -19.95
CA ILE A 76 0.75 -13.51 -20.03
C ILE A 76 1.16 -12.39 -19.07
N VAL A 77 1.04 -11.15 -19.54
CA VAL A 77 1.37 -9.96 -18.75
C VAL A 77 0.09 -9.18 -18.43
N THR A 78 0.00 -8.69 -17.21
CA THR A 78 -1.07 -7.80 -16.73
C THR A 78 -0.52 -6.69 -15.84
N GLY A 79 -1.37 -5.82 -15.36
CA GLY A 79 -1.02 -4.78 -14.40
C GLY A 79 -0.69 -3.43 -15.03
N CYS A 80 -0.06 -2.56 -14.23
CA CYS A 80 0.09 -1.14 -14.60
C CYS A 80 0.90 -0.93 -15.89
N MET A 81 1.95 -1.72 -16.11
CA MET A 81 2.75 -1.63 -17.34
C MET A 81 1.97 -2.12 -18.57
N GLY A 82 0.98 -3.00 -18.39
CA GLY A 82 0.09 -3.43 -19.47
C GLY A 82 -0.81 -2.32 -20.04
N ALA A 83 -0.88 -1.15 -19.40
CA ALA A 83 -1.51 0.05 -19.99
C ALA A 83 -0.71 0.64 -21.18
N GLU A 84 0.57 0.27 -21.31
CA GLU A 84 1.46 0.68 -22.41
C GLU A 84 2.04 -0.58 -23.11
N PRO A 85 1.21 -1.38 -23.81
CA PRO A 85 1.57 -2.71 -24.30
C PRO A 85 2.74 -2.70 -25.28
N ASP A 86 2.92 -1.63 -26.03
CA ASP A 86 4.01 -1.50 -27.02
C ASP A 86 5.40 -1.57 -26.37
N GLN A 87 5.56 -1.08 -25.16
CA GLN A 87 6.84 -1.14 -24.42
C GLN A 87 7.20 -2.59 -24.06
N ILE A 88 6.21 -3.41 -23.73
CA ILE A 88 6.40 -4.82 -23.41
C ILE A 88 6.69 -5.59 -24.70
N SER A 89 5.88 -5.39 -25.73
CA SER A 89 6.00 -6.09 -27.01
C SER A 89 7.32 -5.80 -27.74
N ALA A 90 7.85 -4.59 -27.60
CA ALA A 90 9.15 -4.20 -28.18
C ALA A 90 10.32 -4.98 -27.57
N VAL A 91 10.26 -5.32 -26.29
CA VAL A 91 11.33 -6.05 -25.57
C VAL A 91 11.05 -7.56 -25.59
N HIS A 92 9.81 -7.96 -25.42
CA HIS A 92 9.37 -9.34 -25.28
C HIS A 92 8.22 -9.69 -26.28
N PRO A 93 8.52 -9.82 -27.57
CA PRO A 93 7.49 -10.07 -28.60
C PRO A 93 6.82 -11.46 -28.48
N SER A 94 7.37 -12.37 -27.69
CA SER A 94 6.84 -13.71 -27.47
C SER A 94 5.76 -13.79 -26.37
N VAL A 95 5.43 -12.70 -25.71
CA VAL A 95 4.35 -12.63 -24.70
C VAL A 95 3.01 -12.97 -25.39
N LEU A 96 2.26 -13.91 -24.82
CA LEU A 96 1.02 -14.44 -25.43
C LEU A 96 -0.12 -13.42 -25.40
N ALA A 97 -0.22 -12.66 -24.32
CA ALA A 97 -1.24 -11.61 -24.17
C ALA A 97 -0.76 -10.55 -23.18
N ILE A 98 -1.17 -9.30 -23.40
CA ILE A 98 -0.92 -8.17 -22.52
C ILE A 98 -2.26 -7.53 -22.19
N THR A 99 -2.54 -7.36 -20.88
CA THR A 99 -3.75 -6.74 -20.38
C THR A 99 -3.39 -5.62 -19.41
N GLY A 100 -4.22 -4.58 -19.36
CA GLY A 100 -4.03 -3.44 -18.44
C GLY A 100 -4.46 -3.75 -16.99
N PRO A 101 -4.30 -2.77 -16.09
CA PRO A 101 -4.78 -2.85 -14.72
C PRO A 101 -6.32 -3.00 -14.72
N GLN A 102 -6.86 -3.73 -13.73
CA GLN A 102 -8.30 -4.00 -13.56
C GLN A 102 -9.00 -4.81 -14.68
N GLN A 103 -8.28 -5.23 -15.68
CA GLN A 103 -8.83 -6.05 -16.77
C GLN A 103 -8.88 -7.54 -16.40
N TYR A 104 -9.48 -7.86 -15.24
CA TYR A 104 -9.49 -9.23 -14.69
C TYR A 104 -10.08 -10.25 -15.64
N GLU A 105 -11.20 -9.93 -16.28
CA GLU A 105 -11.86 -10.82 -17.25
C GLU A 105 -10.96 -11.09 -18.48
N SER A 106 -10.25 -10.06 -18.96
CA SER A 106 -9.32 -10.21 -20.08
C SER A 106 -8.14 -11.12 -19.73
N VAL A 107 -7.63 -11.03 -18.48
CA VAL A 107 -6.60 -11.96 -17.98
C VAL A 107 -7.13 -13.39 -17.99
N LEU A 108 -8.33 -13.62 -17.45
CA LEU A 108 -8.94 -14.95 -17.41
C LEU A 108 -9.17 -15.51 -18.82
N GLN A 109 -9.70 -14.71 -19.71
CA GLN A 109 -9.88 -15.09 -21.12
C GLN A 109 -8.54 -15.47 -21.79
N ALA A 110 -7.49 -14.68 -21.54
CA ALA A 110 -6.16 -14.97 -22.07
C ALA A 110 -5.59 -16.29 -21.49
N VAL A 111 -5.79 -16.54 -20.18
CA VAL A 111 -5.41 -17.80 -19.54
C VAL A 111 -6.19 -18.97 -20.13
N HIS A 112 -7.52 -18.85 -20.30
CA HIS A 112 -8.36 -19.88 -20.90
C HIS A 112 -7.93 -20.22 -22.33
N ALA A 113 -7.60 -19.19 -23.13
CA ALA A 113 -7.13 -19.40 -24.51
C ALA A 113 -5.76 -20.10 -24.54
N ALA A 114 -4.87 -19.75 -23.60
CA ALA A 114 -3.54 -20.34 -23.53
C ALA A 114 -3.53 -21.73 -22.86
N ALA A 115 -4.28 -21.93 -21.79
CA ALA A 115 -4.35 -23.14 -20.98
C ALA A 115 -5.80 -23.43 -20.58
N PRO A 116 -6.65 -24.03 -21.46
CA PRO A 116 -8.07 -24.22 -21.16
C PRO A 116 -8.29 -25.02 -19.88
N PRO A 117 -9.24 -24.63 -19.03
CA PRO A 117 -9.56 -25.39 -17.82
C PRO A 117 -10.15 -26.74 -18.18
N LYS A 118 -9.83 -27.78 -17.41
CA LYS A 118 -10.33 -29.14 -17.64
C LYS A 118 -11.62 -29.45 -16.86
N HIS A 119 -12.13 -28.48 -16.12
CA HIS A 119 -13.33 -28.58 -15.29
C HIS A 119 -14.37 -27.54 -15.69
N ASP A 120 -15.63 -27.80 -15.32
CA ASP A 120 -16.69 -26.81 -15.41
C ASP A 120 -16.50 -25.78 -14.27
N PRO A 121 -16.20 -24.51 -14.57
CA PRO A 121 -15.94 -23.51 -13.55
C PRO A 121 -17.13 -23.21 -12.63
N PHE A 122 -18.35 -23.69 -12.97
CA PHE A 122 -19.56 -23.54 -12.14
C PHE A 122 -19.68 -24.60 -11.06
N LEU A 123 -18.86 -25.66 -11.08
CA LEU A 123 -18.93 -26.76 -10.10
C LEU A 123 -17.91 -26.68 -8.98
N ASP A 124 -16.87 -25.88 -9.13
CA ASP A 124 -15.83 -25.72 -8.11
C ASP A 124 -16.12 -24.52 -7.20
N LEU A 125 -16.33 -24.81 -5.91
CA LEU A 125 -16.61 -23.80 -4.89
C LEU A 125 -15.34 -22.97 -4.59
N VAL A 126 -15.37 -21.68 -4.95
CA VAL A 126 -14.39 -20.70 -4.43
C VAL A 126 -14.55 -20.60 -2.92
N PRO A 127 -13.48 -20.64 -2.12
CA PRO A 127 -13.56 -20.29 -0.72
C PRO A 127 -14.25 -18.92 -0.55
N ALA A 128 -15.25 -18.82 0.33
CA ALA A 128 -16.05 -17.60 0.50
C ALA A 128 -15.21 -16.36 0.81
N GLN A 129 -14.02 -16.53 1.38
CA GLN A 129 -13.05 -15.50 1.71
C GLN A 129 -12.02 -15.21 0.59
N GLY A 130 -12.05 -15.97 -0.53
CA GLY A 130 -11.06 -15.86 -1.62
C GLY A 130 -9.68 -16.39 -1.21
N ILE A 131 -8.68 -16.17 -2.10
CA ILE A 131 -7.29 -16.51 -1.85
C ILE A 131 -6.55 -15.25 -1.47
N LYS A 132 -5.82 -15.33 -0.36
CA LYS A 132 -5.05 -14.25 0.22
C LYS A 132 -3.56 -14.57 0.12
N LEU A 133 -2.77 -13.63 -0.41
CA LEU A 133 -1.31 -13.75 -0.53
C LEU A 133 -0.58 -13.20 0.71
N THR A 134 -1.21 -12.28 1.43
CA THR A 134 -0.69 -11.78 2.72
C THR A 134 -0.73 -12.86 3.81
N PRO A 135 0.09 -12.75 4.87
CA PRO A 135 -0.04 -13.57 6.07
C PRO A 135 -1.48 -13.60 6.62
N ARG A 136 -1.85 -14.67 7.33
CA ARG A 136 -3.24 -14.89 7.75
C ARG A 136 -3.80 -13.80 8.65
N HIS A 137 -2.96 -13.14 9.44
CA HIS A 137 -3.39 -12.20 10.48
C HIS A 137 -3.61 -10.77 10.03
N TYR A 138 -3.21 -10.38 8.82
CA TYR A 138 -3.57 -9.07 8.23
C TYR A 138 -4.00 -9.18 6.77
N ALA A 139 -4.76 -8.21 6.29
CA ALA A 139 -5.20 -8.14 4.89
C ALA A 139 -5.29 -6.69 4.41
N TYR A 140 -5.00 -6.49 3.13
CA TYR A 140 -5.31 -5.23 2.45
C TYR A 140 -6.78 -5.19 2.04
N LEU A 141 -7.44 -4.08 2.36
CA LEU A 141 -8.83 -3.80 1.99
C LEU A 141 -8.86 -2.64 1.01
N LYS A 142 -8.99 -2.95 -0.27
CA LYS A 142 -9.03 -1.94 -1.35
C LYS A 142 -10.43 -1.35 -1.47
N ILE A 143 -10.58 -0.05 -1.21
CA ILE A 143 -11.87 0.65 -1.13
C ILE A 143 -12.25 1.41 -2.41
N SER A 144 -11.26 1.79 -3.19
CA SER A 144 -11.44 2.48 -4.47
C SER A 144 -10.27 2.21 -5.41
N GLU A 145 -10.41 2.61 -6.65
CA GLU A 145 -9.40 2.53 -7.71
C GLU A 145 -9.29 3.87 -8.42
N GLY A 146 -8.12 4.14 -9.04
CA GLY A 146 -7.88 5.39 -9.74
C GLY A 146 -7.72 6.62 -8.83
N CYS A 147 -7.45 7.78 -9.41
CA CYS A 147 -7.19 9.01 -8.64
C CYS A 147 -7.51 10.25 -9.45
N ASN A 148 -8.27 11.18 -8.85
CA ASN A 148 -8.59 12.46 -9.48
C ASN A 148 -7.55 13.55 -9.23
N ASN A 149 -6.55 13.30 -8.36
CA ASN A 149 -5.44 14.25 -8.19
C ASN A 149 -4.58 14.29 -9.45
N ARG A 150 -4.11 15.47 -9.78
CA ARG A 150 -3.27 15.73 -10.97
C ARG A 150 -1.90 16.24 -10.55
N CYS A 151 -1.31 15.55 -9.53
CA CYS A 151 0.05 15.86 -9.07
C CYS A 151 1.02 15.78 -10.25
N SER A 152 1.88 16.79 -10.42
CA SER A 152 2.69 16.94 -11.62
C SER A 152 3.73 15.83 -11.83
N PHE A 153 4.16 15.17 -10.74
CA PHE A 153 5.11 14.06 -10.76
C PHE A 153 4.46 12.67 -10.95
N CYS A 154 3.12 12.61 -11.05
CA CYS A 154 2.39 11.34 -10.95
C CYS A 154 1.67 11.01 -12.26
N ILE A 155 1.69 9.73 -12.65
CA ILE A 155 1.00 9.20 -13.83
C ILE A 155 -0.12 8.21 -13.49
N ILE A 156 -0.48 8.09 -12.22
CA ILE A 156 -1.54 7.15 -11.77
C ILE A 156 -2.87 7.36 -12.51
N PRO A 157 -3.37 8.60 -12.72
CA PRO A 157 -4.60 8.80 -13.49
C PRO A 157 -4.52 8.26 -14.92
N LYS A 158 -3.34 8.31 -15.55
CA LYS A 158 -3.12 7.73 -16.88
C LYS A 158 -3.12 6.20 -16.84
N LEU A 159 -2.55 5.60 -15.79
CA LEU A 159 -2.42 4.13 -15.69
C LEU A 159 -3.68 3.45 -15.16
N ARG A 160 -4.35 4.07 -14.17
CA ARG A 160 -5.47 3.45 -13.41
C ARG A 160 -6.80 4.19 -13.54
N GLY A 161 -6.83 5.25 -14.35
CA GLY A 161 -8.04 6.06 -14.56
C GLY A 161 -8.36 6.99 -13.41
N ASP A 162 -9.54 7.59 -13.51
CA ASP A 162 -10.12 8.45 -12.49
C ASP A 162 -10.64 7.63 -11.31
N LEU A 163 -10.93 8.30 -10.19
CA LEU A 163 -11.42 7.67 -8.97
C LEU A 163 -12.73 6.92 -9.23
N VAL A 164 -12.77 5.67 -8.81
CA VAL A 164 -13.96 4.81 -8.79
C VAL A 164 -14.08 4.18 -7.41
N SER A 165 -15.00 4.65 -6.60
CA SER A 165 -15.25 4.18 -5.23
C SER A 165 -16.18 2.98 -5.22
N ARG A 166 -15.86 2.00 -4.39
CA ARG A 166 -16.74 0.87 -4.11
C ARG A 166 -17.81 1.30 -3.11
N PRO A 167 -19.09 0.88 -3.26
CA PRO A 167 -20.12 1.13 -2.25
C PRO A 167 -19.69 0.65 -0.87
N LEU A 168 -19.96 1.43 0.18
CA LEU A 168 -19.55 1.10 1.56
C LEU A 168 -20.00 -0.30 1.99
N GLY A 169 -21.23 -0.67 1.70
CA GLY A 169 -21.75 -1.99 2.07
C GLY A 169 -21.01 -3.16 1.42
N GLU A 170 -20.47 -2.99 0.21
CA GLU A 170 -19.62 -4.00 -0.42
C GLU A 170 -18.27 -4.14 0.27
N VAL A 171 -17.64 -2.99 0.58
CA VAL A 171 -16.38 -2.96 1.32
C VAL A 171 -16.53 -3.61 2.68
N MET A 172 -17.63 -3.31 3.39
CA MET A 172 -17.89 -3.87 4.72
C MET A 172 -18.17 -5.38 4.69
N ARG A 173 -18.91 -5.87 3.68
CA ARG A 173 -19.11 -7.33 3.51
C ARG A 173 -17.80 -8.08 3.24
N GLU A 174 -16.87 -7.48 2.48
CA GLU A 174 -15.53 -8.04 2.31
C GLU A 174 -14.73 -8.02 3.62
N ALA A 175 -14.76 -6.89 4.35
CA ALA A 175 -14.10 -6.76 5.64
C ALA A 175 -14.60 -7.80 6.66
N GLU A 176 -15.92 -8.01 6.77
CA GLU A 176 -16.52 -9.04 7.65
C GLU A 176 -16.03 -10.45 7.28
N LYS A 177 -15.96 -10.78 5.99
CA LYS A 177 -15.44 -12.08 5.54
C LYS A 177 -13.97 -12.28 5.91
N LEU A 178 -13.14 -11.24 5.76
CA LEU A 178 -11.73 -11.29 6.15
C LEU A 178 -11.59 -11.49 7.66
N VAL A 179 -12.36 -10.76 8.47
CA VAL A 179 -12.35 -10.91 9.93
C VAL A 179 -12.84 -12.30 10.34
N ALA A 180 -13.91 -12.81 9.74
CA ALA A 180 -14.41 -14.16 10.00
C ALA A 180 -13.39 -15.26 9.62
N ALA A 181 -12.54 -14.99 8.61
CA ALA A 181 -11.41 -15.85 8.23
C ALA A 181 -10.20 -15.76 9.17
N GLY A 182 -10.26 -14.93 10.23
CA GLY A 182 -9.24 -14.82 11.26
C GLY A 182 -8.25 -13.64 11.09
N VAL A 183 -8.51 -12.72 10.17
CA VAL A 183 -7.73 -11.49 10.03
C VAL A 183 -7.88 -10.64 11.30
N LYS A 184 -6.76 -10.15 11.82
CA LYS A 184 -6.67 -9.31 13.01
C LYS A 184 -6.35 -7.85 12.71
N GLU A 185 -5.88 -7.56 11.49
CA GLU A 185 -5.58 -6.20 11.04
C GLU A 185 -6.04 -6.01 9.60
N LEU A 186 -6.86 -4.98 9.36
CA LEU A 186 -7.27 -4.50 8.05
C LEU A 186 -6.48 -3.26 7.68
N LEU A 187 -5.75 -3.31 6.55
CA LEU A 187 -5.04 -2.18 5.98
C LEU A 187 -5.87 -1.59 4.85
N VAL A 188 -6.49 -0.45 5.12
CA VAL A 188 -7.34 0.25 4.15
C VAL A 188 -6.45 0.95 3.13
N ILE A 189 -6.63 0.61 1.86
CA ILE A 189 -5.80 1.11 0.76
C ILE A 189 -6.63 1.62 -0.42
N SER A 190 -6.10 2.65 -1.06
CA SER A 190 -6.48 3.14 -2.39
C SER A 190 -5.34 4.02 -2.93
N GLN A 191 -5.55 4.73 -4.04
CA GLN A 191 -4.61 5.76 -4.49
C GLN A 191 -4.74 7.05 -3.67
N ASP A 192 -5.99 7.36 -3.24
CA ASP A 192 -6.33 8.45 -2.32
C ASP A 192 -7.50 7.98 -1.45
N THR A 193 -7.19 7.53 -0.25
CA THR A 193 -8.19 6.97 0.68
C THR A 193 -9.14 8.05 1.19
N SER A 194 -8.67 9.27 1.34
CA SER A 194 -9.49 10.38 1.82
C SER A 194 -10.53 10.89 0.81
N ALA A 195 -10.32 10.62 -0.50
CA ALA A 195 -11.29 10.98 -1.54
C ALA A 195 -12.43 9.95 -1.71
N TYR A 196 -12.46 8.91 -0.89
CA TYR A 196 -13.46 7.84 -0.98
C TYR A 196 -14.89 8.36 -1.01
N GLY A 197 -15.62 8.00 -2.06
CA GLY A 197 -17.02 8.34 -2.28
C GLY A 197 -17.29 9.66 -3.00
N VAL A 198 -16.26 10.49 -3.24
CA VAL A 198 -16.43 11.80 -3.91
C VAL A 198 -17.01 11.63 -5.33
N ASP A 199 -16.54 10.64 -6.08
CA ASP A 199 -16.96 10.33 -7.46
C ASP A 199 -18.43 9.94 -7.55
N ILE A 200 -18.95 9.28 -6.55
CA ILE A 200 -20.36 8.85 -6.45
C ILE A 200 -21.19 9.78 -5.55
N ARG A 201 -20.71 10.99 -5.27
CA ARG A 201 -21.40 12.03 -4.47
C ARG A 201 -21.86 11.52 -3.11
N TYR A 202 -21.03 10.67 -2.47
CA TYR A 202 -21.33 10.05 -1.18
C TYR A 202 -22.64 9.25 -1.16
N ALA A 203 -22.91 8.52 -2.23
CA ALA A 203 -24.11 7.70 -2.37
C ALA A 203 -24.33 6.79 -1.15
N GLU A 204 -25.60 6.57 -0.82
CA GLU A 204 -25.99 5.68 0.27
C GLU A 204 -25.76 4.22 -0.08
N SER A 205 -25.41 3.45 0.92
CA SER A 205 -25.18 2.01 0.82
C SER A 205 -25.64 1.30 2.08
N GLN A 206 -26.26 0.12 1.93
CA GLN A 206 -26.74 -0.66 3.05
C GLN A 206 -25.65 -1.59 3.58
N TRP A 207 -25.44 -1.55 4.91
CA TRP A 207 -24.64 -2.54 5.62
C TRP A 207 -25.29 -2.85 6.97
N ARG A 208 -25.53 -4.14 7.24
CA ARG A 208 -26.44 -4.58 8.30
C ARG A 208 -27.78 -3.86 8.18
N ASP A 209 -28.40 -3.51 9.26
CA ASP A 209 -29.72 -2.86 9.29
C ASP A 209 -29.65 -1.32 9.22
N ARG A 210 -28.51 -0.77 8.71
CA ARG A 210 -28.27 0.67 8.67
C ARG A 210 -27.89 1.15 7.28
N THR A 211 -28.33 2.36 6.95
CA THR A 211 -27.91 3.12 5.78
C THR A 211 -26.69 3.96 6.13
N TRP A 212 -25.64 3.83 5.34
CA TRP A 212 -24.38 4.56 5.47
C TRP A 212 -24.12 5.35 4.21
N ARG A 213 -23.47 6.49 4.35
CA ARG A 213 -22.91 7.19 3.18
C ARG A 213 -21.59 6.57 2.80
N THR A 214 -21.34 6.40 1.50
CA THR A 214 -20.03 6.02 0.99
C THR A 214 -19.09 7.21 1.12
N LYS A 215 -18.60 7.47 2.34
CA LYS A 215 -17.75 8.59 2.73
C LYS A 215 -16.62 8.09 3.64
N PHE A 216 -15.45 8.73 3.58
CA PHE A 216 -14.25 8.31 4.32
C PHE A 216 -14.50 8.16 5.85
N ILE A 217 -15.11 9.17 6.48
CA ILE A 217 -15.42 9.12 7.93
C ILE A 217 -16.44 8.02 8.27
N ASP A 218 -17.44 7.80 7.44
CA ASP A 218 -18.47 6.80 7.69
C ASP A 218 -17.91 5.38 7.53
N LEU A 219 -17.00 5.19 6.54
CA LEU A 219 -16.25 3.93 6.42
C LEU A 219 -15.35 3.69 7.63
N ALA A 220 -14.63 4.72 8.11
CA ALA A 220 -13.78 4.59 9.30
C ALA A 220 -14.60 4.18 10.54
N ARG A 221 -15.80 4.77 10.73
CA ARG A 221 -16.73 4.39 11.80
C ARG A 221 -17.21 2.95 11.66
N ALA A 222 -17.65 2.57 10.46
CA ALA A 222 -18.16 1.22 10.22
C ALA A 222 -17.08 0.15 10.44
N LEU A 223 -15.86 0.37 9.93
CA LEU A 223 -14.74 -0.54 10.16
C LEU A 223 -14.36 -0.64 11.64
N GLY A 224 -14.47 0.46 12.38
CA GLY A 224 -14.22 0.49 13.82
C GLY A 224 -15.22 -0.36 14.65
N GLU A 225 -16.31 -0.87 14.06
CA GLU A 225 -17.25 -1.79 14.69
C GLU A 225 -16.82 -3.27 14.58
N LEU A 226 -15.75 -3.58 13.83
CA LEU A 226 -15.34 -4.96 13.57
C LEU A 226 -14.40 -5.55 14.64
N ASP A 227 -14.01 -4.77 15.65
CA ASP A 227 -13.13 -5.18 16.77
C ASP A 227 -11.79 -5.81 16.30
N VAL A 228 -11.22 -5.27 15.23
CA VAL A 228 -9.90 -5.61 14.72
C VAL A 228 -9.08 -4.34 14.50
N TRP A 229 -7.78 -4.46 14.36
CA TRP A 229 -6.96 -3.33 13.99
C TRP A 229 -7.33 -2.83 12.60
N VAL A 230 -7.60 -1.53 12.49
CA VAL A 230 -7.89 -0.85 11.22
C VAL A 230 -6.85 0.24 11.01
N ARG A 231 -6.07 0.14 9.94
CA ARG A 231 -5.00 1.07 9.60
C ARG A 231 -5.32 1.81 8.31
N MET A 232 -5.21 3.15 8.33
CA MET A 232 -5.50 4.00 7.17
C MET A 232 -4.22 4.36 6.42
N HIS A 233 -4.11 3.93 5.17
CA HIS A 233 -3.00 4.24 4.27
C HIS A 233 -3.39 5.21 3.18
N TYR A 234 -2.40 5.92 2.63
CA TYR A 234 -2.52 6.79 1.45
C TYR A 234 -3.59 7.87 1.61
N VAL A 235 -3.60 8.51 2.76
CA VAL A 235 -4.52 9.61 3.08
C VAL A 235 -3.96 10.90 2.50
N TYR A 236 -4.75 11.61 1.71
CA TYR A 236 -4.36 12.94 1.22
C TYR A 236 -4.73 14.01 2.25
N PRO A 237 -3.93 15.07 2.43
CA PRO A 237 -4.09 16.00 3.55
C PRO A 237 -5.26 16.98 3.40
N TYR A 238 -6.43 16.53 2.98
CA TYR A 238 -7.64 17.36 2.95
C TYR A 238 -8.11 17.74 4.36
N PRO A 239 -8.82 18.88 4.52
CA PRO A 239 -9.34 19.31 5.82
C PRO A 239 -10.24 18.29 6.50
N HIS A 240 -11.09 17.58 5.77
CA HIS A 240 -12.03 16.60 6.32
C HIS A 240 -11.34 15.34 6.91
N VAL A 241 -10.05 15.17 6.70
CA VAL A 241 -9.27 14.10 7.37
C VAL A 241 -9.23 14.32 8.89
N ASP A 242 -9.38 15.56 9.35
CA ASP A 242 -9.44 15.86 10.78
C ASP A 242 -10.60 15.13 11.50
N GLU A 243 -11.67 14.79 10.75
CA GLU A 243 -12.84 14.09 11.27
C GLU A 243 -12.53 12.67 11.78
N VAL A 244 -11.46 12.01 11.28
CA VAL A 244 -11.10 10.63 11.69
C VAL A 244 -10.18 10.59 12.91
N ILE A 245 -9.52 11.69 13.27
CA ILE A 245 -8.59 11.73 14.40
C ILE A 245 -9.26 11.40 15.74
N PRO A 246 -10.46 11.89 16.05
CA PRO A 246 -11.19 11.47 17.26
C PRO A 246 -11.43 9.95 17.33
N LEU A 247 -11.70 9.28 16.20
CA LEU A 247 -11.89 7.83 16.17
C LEU A 247 -10.60 7.06 16.54
N MET A 248 -9.43 7.64 16.27
CA MET A 248 -8.14 7.10 16.70
C MET A 248 -7.96 7.22 18.21
N ALA A 249 -8.34 8.35 18.79
CA ALA A 249 -8.32 8.57 20.22
C ALA A 249 -9.32 7.66 20.97
N GLU A 250 -10.47 7.38 20.37
CA GLU A 250 -11.48 6.45 20.87
C GLU A 250 -11.08 4.96 20.71
N GLY A 251 -9.98 4.68 20.01
CA GLY A 251 -9.54 3.30 19.74
C GLY A 251 -10.37 2.56 18.70
N LYS A 252 -11.24 3.25 17.95
CA LYS A 252 -12.05 2.67 16.86
C LYS A 252 -11.20 2.25 15.67
N ILE A 253 -10.21 3.06 15.34
CA ILE A 253 -9.18 2.77 14.35
C ILE A 253 -7.81 3.01 14.96
N LEU A 254 -6.76 2.44 14.39
CA LEU A 254 -5.41 2.62 14.92
C LEU A 254 -4.99 4.09 14.91
N PRO A 255 -4.27 4.57 15.94
CA PRO A 255 -3.68 5.91 15.98
C PRO A 255 -2.46 5.97 15.03
N TYR A 256 -2.74 5.80 13.76
CA TYR A 256 -1.76 5.75 12.68
C TYR A 256 -2.37 6.36 11.42
N ILE A 257 -1.65 7.30 10.82
CA ILE A 257 -2.07 7.92 9.57
C ILE A 257 -0.87 8.02 8.63
N ASP A 258 -1.06 7.53 7.39
CA ASP A 258 -0.07 7.62 6.33
C ASP A 258 -0.47 8.71 5.35
N ILE A 259 0.19 9.88 5.46
CA ILE A 259 -0.08 11.09 4.66
C ILE A 259 1.18 11.48 3.90
N PRO A 260 1.27 11.23 2.59
CA PRO A 260 2.40 11.67 1.78
C PRO A 260 2.36 13.19 1.56
N PHE A 261 3.08 13.98 2.36
CA PHE A 261 3.17 15.43 2.22
C PHE A 261 3.96 15.84 0.97
N GLN A 262 4.92 15.03 0.55
CA GLN A 262 5.79 15.18 -0.61
C GLN A 262 6.87 16.28 -0.45
N HIS A 263 6.53 17.43 0.05
CA HIS A 263 7.43 18.55 0.37
C HIS A 263 6.80 19.45 1.44
N ALA A 264 7.57 20.44 1.95
CA ALA A 264 7.07 21.41 2.91
C ALA A 264 7.08 22.85 2.37
N HIS A 265 7.95 23.16 1.37
CA HIS A 265 8.02 24.52 0.83
C HIS A 265 6.82 24.80 -0.09
N PRO A 266 6.12 25.95 0.11
CA PRO A 266 4.89 26.27 -0.64
C PRO A 266 5.08 26.29 -2.16
N ASP A 267 6.21 26.83 -2.66
CA ASP A 267 6.45 26.93 -4.09
C ASP A 267 6.71 25.58 -4.73
N VAL A 268 7.43 24.68 -4.04
CA VAL A 268 7.61 23.30 -4.50
C VAL A 268 6.27 22.57 -4.54
N LEU A 269 5.46 22.68 -3.48
CA LEU A 269 4.12 22.09 -3.44
C LEU A 269 3.21 22.63 -4.54
N ARG A 270 3.31 23.91 -4.88
CA ARG A 270 2.58 24.53 -6.00
C ARG A 270 3.03 23.94 -7.33
N ARG A 271 4.35 23.79 -7.57
CA ARG A 271 4.89 23.13 -8.76
C ARG A 271 4.46 21.65 -8.83
N MET A 272 4.37 20.98 -7.68
CA MET A 272 3.86 19.61 -7.56
C MET A 272 2.34 19.50 -7.76
N LYS A 273 1.62 20.61 -7.87
CA LYS A 273 0.14 20.68 -7.89
C LYS A 273 -0.48 19.98 -6.68
N ARG A 274 0.07 20.26 -5.48
CA ARG A 274 -0.42 19.73 -4.21
C ARG A 274 -1.29 20.76 -3.52
N PRO A 275 -2.55 20.43 -3.12
CA PRO A 275 -3.43 21.38 -2.40
C PRO A 275 -2.95 21.68 -0.99
N ALA A 276 -2.16 20.81 -0.40
CA ALA A 276 -1.63 20.96 0.96
C ALA A 276 -0.73 22.19 1.17
N HIS A 277 -0.29 22.89 0.11
CA HIS A 277 0.55 24.08 0.24
C HIS A 277 -0.12 25.26 0.97
N GLN A 278 -1.44 25.30 0.99
CA GLN A 278 -2.21 26.39 1.64
C GLN A 278 -2.59 26.08 3.09
N GLU A 279 -2.32 24.85 3.54
CA GLU A 279 -2.73 24.43 4.86
C GLU A 279 -1.66 24.74 5.90
N LYS A 280 -2.09 25.17 7.08
CA LYS A 280 -1.24 25.32 8.25
C LYS A 280 -0.90 23.94 8.83
N THR A 281 -0.07 23.20 8.12
CA THR A 281 0.17 21.77 8.37
C THR A 281 0.78 21.52 9.75
N VAL A 282 1.66 22.42 10.22
CA VAL A 282 2.28 22.30 11.55
C VAL A 282 1.22 22.40 12.64
N GLU A 283 0.41 23.46 12.62
CA GLU A 283 -0.65 23.67 13.61
C GLU A 283 -1.68 22.53 13.60
N ARG A 284 -1.96 22.01 12.42
CA ARG A 284 -2.90 20.90 12.24
C ARG A 284 -2.36 19.61 12.85
N ILE A 285 -1.10 19.27 12.62
CA ILE A 285 -0.45 18.09 13.21
C ILE A 285 -0.36 18.23 14.74
N GLN A 286 -0.09 19.43 15.26
CA GLN A 286 -0.09 19.68 16.71
C GLN A 286 -1.47 19.38 17.28
N ARG A 287 -2.54 19.91 16.67
CA ARG A 287 -3.93 19.65 17.11
C ARG A 287 -4.28 18.15 17.06
N TRP A 288 -3.85 17.44 16.01
CA TRP A 288 -4.06 15.99 15.94
C TRP A 288 -3.41 15.25 17.10
N ARG A 289 -2.20 15.65 17.49
CA ARG A 289 -1.50 15.06 18.64
C ARG A 289 -2.11 15.44 19.99
N GLU A 290 -2.75 16.59 20.09
CA GLU A 290 -3.54 16.96 21.27
C GLU A 290 -4.77 16.05 21.42
N ILE A 291 -5.47 15.75 20.32
CA ILE A 291 -6.64 14.85 20.30
C ILE A 291 -6.23 13.40 20.51
N ALA A 292 -5.19 12.93 19.81
CA ALA A 292 -4.68 11.57 19.83
C ALA A 292 -3.18 11.55 20.15
N PRO A 293 -2.78 11.58 21.44
CA PRO A 293 -1.36 11.69 21.85
C PRO A 293 -0.47 10.56 21.34
N ASP A 294 -1.02 9.37 21.13
CA ASP A 294 -0.32 8.19 20.61
C ASP A 294 -0.25 8.14 19.07
N LEU A 295 -0.74 9.19 18.40
CA LEU A 295 -0.80 9.24 16.94
C LEU A 295 0.60 9.11 16.33
N THR A 296 0.76 8.09 15.50
CA THR A 296 1.91 7.89 14.63
C THR A 296 1.59 8.44 13.24
N ILE A 297 2.41 9.39 12.78
CA ILE A 297 2.26 9.98 11.45
C ILE A 297 3.38 9.46 10.56
N ARG A 298 2.98 8.75 9.51
CA ARG A 298 3.85 8.33 8.43
C ARG A 298 3.72 9.28 7.26
N SER A 299 4.83 9.56 6.59
CA SER A 299 4.84 10.40 5.40
C SER A 299 5.89 9.98 4.38
N THR A 300 5.73 10.50 3.17
CA THR A 300 6.66 10.33 2.07
C THR A 300 7.00 11.70 1.49
N PHE A 301 8.29 11.88 1.15
CA PHE A 301 8.82 13.11 0.57
C PHE A 301 9.60 12.83 -0.71
N ILE A 302 9.75 13.87 -1.54
CA ILE A 302 10.56 13.85 -2.75
C ILE A 302 11.56 14.99 -2.64
N VAL A 303 12.85 14.69 -2.84
CA VAL A 303 13.93 15.67 -2.96
C VAL A 303 14.44 15.71 -4.38
N GLY A 304 14.96 16.86 -4.80
CA GLY A 304 15.45 17.06 -6.18
C GLY A 304 14.33 17.22 -7.20
N PHE A 305 13.17 17.68 -6.78
CA PHE A 305 12.07 18.02 -7.69
C PHE A 305 12.52 19.14 -8.65
N PRO A 306 12.08 19.16 -9.95
CA PRO A 306 12.50 20.18 -10.90
C PRO A 306 12.37 21.61 -10.35
N GLY A 307 13.45 22.38 -10.43
CA GLY A 307 13.54 23.74 -9.90
C GLY A 307 13.66 23.83 -8.37
N GLU A 308 13.84 22.74 -7.63
CA GLU A 308 14.08 22.78 -6.19
C GLU A 308 15.43 23.45 -5.88
N THR A 309 15.37 24.59 -5.19
CA THR A 309 16.56 25.31 -4.75
C THR A 309 17.11 24.77 -3.43
N GLU A 310 18.32 25.19 -3.03
CA GLU A 310 18.87 24.82 -1.73
C GLU A 310 18.07 25.42 -0.58
N GLU A 311 17.58 26.65 -0.73
CA GLU A 311 16.75 27.34 0.28
C GLU A 311 15.41 26.59 0.48
N GLU A 312 14.78 26.12 -0.58
CA GLU A 312 13.55 25.32 -0.52
C GLU A 312 13.80 23.99 0.18
N PHE A 313 14.96 23.36 -0.07
CA PHE A 313 15.35 22.14 0.61
C PHE A 313 15.68 22.36 2.09
N GLU A 314 16.36 23.44 2.47
CA GLU A 314 16.59 23.78 3.88
C GLU A 314 15.27 24.01 4.61
N THR A 315 14.32 24.72 4.00
CA THR A 315 12.97 24.88 4.54
C THR A 315 12.30 23.53 4.84
N LEU A 316 12.48 22.54 3.96
CA LEU A 316 11.98 21.18 4.18
C LEU A 316 12.64 20.52 5.39
N LEU A 317 13.96 20.66 5.57
CA LEU A 317 14.70 20.09 6.71
C LEU A 317 14.28 20.73 8.05
N ASP A 318 14.09 22.06 8.04
CA ASP A 318 13.65 22.81 9.22
C ASP A 318 12.23 22.39 9.62
N TRP A 319 11.33 22.33 8.65
CA TRP A 319 9.97 21.86 8.86
C TRP A 319 9.94 20.42 9.42
N LEU A 320 10.76 19.51 8.88
CA LEU A 320 10.87 18.14 9.38
C LEU A 320 11.31 18.12 10.85
N GLY A 321 12.27 18.99 11.20
CA GLY A 321 12.76 19.16 12.57
C GLY A 321 11.71 19.71 13.54
N GLU A 322 10.83 20.60 13.07
CA GLU A 322 9.73 21.18 13.84
C GLU A 322 8.61 20.16 14.07
N VAL A 323 8.14 19.54 12.99
CA VAL A 323 6.97 18.65 13.02
C VAL A 323 7.28 17.29 13.65
N GLN A 324 8.52 16.81 13.52
CA GLN A 324 8.98 15.54 14.09
C GLN A 324 8.03 14.38 13.74
N LEU A 325 7.91 14.05 12.47
CA LEU A 325 7.13 12.90 12.01
C LEU A 325 7.75 11.57 12.49
N ASP A 326 6.90 10.57 12.67
CA ASP A 326 7.31 9.29 13.27
C ASP A 326 7.99 8.36 12.28
N ARG A 327 7.37 8.18 11.10
CA ARG A 327 7.82 7.28 10.04
C ARG A 327 7.90 8.05 8.74
N VAL A 328 9.07 8.15 8.14
CA VAL A 328 9.25 8.94 6.93
C VAL A 328 10.15 8.23 5.94
N GLY A 329 9.64 8.10 4.70
CA GLY A 329 10.41 7.73 3.53
C GLY A 329 10.73 8.97 2.68
N CYS A 330 11.90 8.98 2.04
CA CYS A 330 12.29 10.01 1.11
C CYS A 330 12.76 9.37 -0.20
N PHE A 331 12.23 9.87 -1.32
CA PHE A 331 12.64 9.48 -2.66
C PHE A 331 13.38 10.62 -3.34
N LYS A 332 14.35 10.29 -4.16
CA LYS A 332 14.90 11.21 -5.15
C LYS A 332 13.89 11.35 -6.28
N TYR A 333 13.72 12.55 -6.83
CA TYR A 333 12.81 12.72 -7.97
C TYR A 333 13.27 11.83 -9.14
N GLU A 334 12.34 11.08 -9.69
CA GLU A 334 12.52 10.27 -10.89
C GLU A 334 11.60 10.80 -12.00
N PRO A 335 12.13 11.19 -13.16
CA PRO A 335 11.34 11.73 -14.27
C PRO A 335 10.56 10.62 -14.96
N VAL A 336 9.36 10.34 -14.47
CA VAL A 336 8.47 9.31 -15.05
C VAL A 336 7.93 9.79 -16.39
N LYS A 337 8.07 8.98 -17.44
CA LYS A 337 7.59 9.31 -18.79
C LYS A 337 6.09 9.67 -18.79
N GLY A 338 5.76 10.85 -19.27
CA GLY A 338 4.40 11.38 -19.35
C GLY A 338 3.90 12.07 -18.09
N ALA A 339 4.75 12.23 -17.06
CA ALA A 339 4.46 13.08 -15.92
C ALA A 339 4.68 14.55 -16.28
N PRO A 340 3.72 15.46 -15.98
CA PRO A 340 3.83 16.89 -16.34
C PRO A 340 5.05 17.60 -15.74
N ALA A 341 5.61 17.10 -14.64
CA ALA A 341 6.79 17.69 -14.01
C ALA A 341 8.04 17.62 -14.89
N ASN A 342 8.09 16.73 -15.87
CA ASN A 342 9.23 16.63 -16.81
C ASN A 342 9.34 17.88 -17.70
N ASP A 343 8.24 18.62 -17.89
CA ASP A 343 8.17 19.82 -18.72
C ASP A 343 8.53 21.10 -17.93
N LEU A 344 8.78 21.01 -16.63
CA LEU A 344 9.10 22.17 -15.79
C LEU A 344 10.53 22.72 -16.02
N GLY A 345 11.39 21.97 -16.70
CA GLY A 345 12.80 22.34 -16.86
C GLY A 345 13.58 22.29 -15.54
N GLU A 346 14.78 22.90 -15.52
CA GLU A 346 15.59 23.09 -14.30
C GLU A 346 15.81 21.80 -13.50
N ALA A 347 16.23 20.73 -14.17
CA ALA A 347 16.54 19.46 -13.52
C ALA A 347 17.63 19.64 -12.44
N VAL A 348 17.40 19.11 -11.26
CA VAL A 348 18.41 19.08 -10.19
C VAL A 348 19.45 18.00 -10.52
N ALA A 349 20.74 18.36 -10.41
CA ALA A 349 21.82 17.43 -10.70
C ALA A 349 21.78 16.19 -9.77
N PRO A 350 22.08 14.98 -10.29
CA PRO A 350 22.01 13.73 -9.51
C PRO A 350 22.81 13.77 -8.21
N GLU A 351 23.98 14.40 -8.21
CA GLU A 351 24.85 14.52 -7.04
C GLU A 351 24.25 15.45 -5.98
N VAL A 352 23.47 16.44 -6.40
CA VAL A 352 22.72 17.33 -5.49
C VAL A 352 21.57 16.57 -4.87
N MET A 353 20.80 15.83 -5.67
CA MET A 353 19.71 14.97 -5.17
C MET A 353 20.22 13.95 -4.15
N GLU A 354 21.37 13.31 -4.43
CA GLU A 354 21.99 12.35 -3.53
C GLU A 354 22.37 12.98 -2.19
N ARG A 355 23.04 14.16 -2.23
CA ARG A 355 23.41 14.89 -1.01
C ARG A 355 22.17 15.29 -0.20
N ARG A 356 21.11 15.80 -0.85
CA ARG A 356 19.85 16.18 -0.20
C ARG A 356 19.17 14.98 0.42
N TRP A 357 19.12 13.88 -0.29
CA TRP A 357 18.54 12.63 0.22
C TRP A 357 19.27 12.14 1.47
N HIS A 358 20.60 12.10 1.47
CA HIS A 358 21.39 11.72 2.64
C HIS A 358 21.17 12.65 3.85
N ARG A 359 21.14 13.96 3.62
CA ARG A 359 20.86 14.95 4.68
C ARG A 359 19.46 14.77 5.26
N PHE A 360 18.48 14.59 4.40
CA PHE A 360 17.08 14.33 4.79
C PHE A 360 16.98 13.05 5.63
N MET A 361 17.51 11.94 5.15
CA MET A 361 17.43 10.64 5.84
C MET A 361 18.19 10.64 7.16
N LYS A 362 19.34 11.30 7.24
CA LYS A 362 20.08 11.49 8.49
C LYS A 362 19.22 12.27 9.52
N ARG A 363 18.63 13.38 9.10
CA ARG A 363 17.75 14.19 9.96
C ARG A 363 16.56 13.37 10.45
N GLN A 364 15.95 12.58 9.57
CA GLN A 364 14.82 11.74 9.94
C GLN A 364 15.21 10.59 10.88
N ALA A 365 16.36 9.98 10.70
CA ALA A 365 16.85 8.93 11.61
C ALA A 365 17.01 9.48 13.04
N GLU A 366 17.58 10.68 13.20
CA GLU A 366 17.69 11.37 14.51
C GLU A 366 16.32 11.62 15.15
N ILE A 367 15.33 12.06 14.35
CA ILE A 367 13.95 12.30 14.81
C ILE A 367 13.29 10.98 15.22
N SER A 368 13.40 9.93 14.38
CA SER A 368 12.84 8.60 14.66
C SER A 368 13.39 8.05 15.98
N ALA A 369 14.72 8.03 16.15
CA ALA A 369 15.37 7.57 17.37
C ALA A 369 14.88 8.33 18.62
N LYS A 370 14.78 9.67 18.52
CA LYS A 370 14.27 10.51 19.61
C LYS A 370 12.81 10.19 19.97
N ARG A 371 11.95 9.97 18.96
CA ARG A 371 10.54 9.62 19.19
C ARG A 371 10.39 8.22 19.76
N LEU A 372 11.09 7.24 19.22
CA LEU A 372 11.06 5.87 19.74
C LEU A 372 11.60 5.76 21.16
N LYS A 373 12.63 6.54 21.53
CA LYS A 373 13.17 6.61 22.88
C LYS A 373 12.10 7.00 23.92
N ARG A 374 11.09 7.80 23.55
CA ARG A 374 9.97 8.16 24.44
C ARG A 374 9.07 6.98 24.79
N LYS A 375 9.09 5.91 23.98
CA LYS A 375 8.31 4.70 24.20
C LYS A 375 8.99 3.74 25.20
N VAL A 376 10.28 3.94 25.53
CA VAL A 376 11.00 3.11 26.49
C VAL A 376 10.37 3.23 27.88
N GLY A 377 10.15 2.08 28.52
CA GLY A 377 9.45 1.97 29.81
C GLY A 377 7.93 1.89 29.72
N THR A 378 7.33 2.18 28.54
CA THR A 378 5.87 2.08 28.35
C THR A 378 5.46 0.64 28.02
N ARG A 379 4.16 0.37 28.19
CA ARG A 379 3.53 -0.87 27.71
C ARG A 379 2.87 -0.62 26.38
N GLN A 380 3.16 -1.50 25.39
CA GLN A 380 2.61 -1.41 24.03
C GLN A 380 1.90 -2.71 23.66
N GLN A 381 0.74 -2.59 23.01
CA GLN A 381 0.09 -3.74 22.38
C GLN A 381 0.79 -4.03 21.06
N VAL A 382 1.12 -5.30 20.83
CA VAL A 382 1.89 -5.77 19.66
C VAL A 382 1.16 -6.95 19.03
N ILE A 383 1.03 -6.96 17.71
CA ILE A 383 0.62 -8.12 16.93
C ILE A 383 1.86 -8.89 16.49
N ILE A 384 1.85 -10.20 16.70
CA ILE A 384 2.99 -11.07 16.37
C ILE A 384 2.99 -11.40 14.88
N ASP A 385 4.06 -11.07 14.18
CA ASP A 385 4.23 -11.39 12.76
C ASP A 385 5.07 -12.65 12.55
N GLN A 386 6.07 -12.89 13.42
CA GLN A 386 6.97 -14.05 13.33
C GLN A 386 7.32 -14.57 14.72
N VAL A 387 7.53 -15.86 14.82
CA VAL A 387 8.00 -16.52 16.04
C VAL A 387 9.33 -17.24 15.78
N GLY A 388 10.24 -17.17 16.73
CA GLY A 388 11.55 -17.77 16.66
C GLY A 388 11.93 -18.49 17.97
N PRO A 389 13.10 -19.16 18.02
CA PRO A 389 13.51 -19.95 19.17
C PRO A 389 13.70 -19.14 20.47
N GLN A 390 14.03 -17.85 20.36
CA GLN A 390 14.37 -16.99 21.50
C GLN A 390 13.34 -15.87 21.76
N GLY A 391 12.21 -15.90 21.04
CA GLY A 391 11.18 -14.87 21.16
C GLY A 391 10.35 -14.71 19.91
N ALA A 392 9.92 -13.48 19.65
CA ALA A 392 9.08 -13.16 18.51
C ALA A 392 9.40 -11.77 17.95
N THR A 393 8.98 -11.53 16.73
CA THR A 393 8.94 -10.20 16.11
C THR A 393 7.50 -9.86 15.78
N GLY A 394 7.11 -8.63 16.06
CA GLY A 394 5.76 -8.14 15.79
C GLY A 394 5.75 -6.64 15.52
N ARG A 395 4.56 -6.08 15.47
CA ARG A 395 4.35 -4.64 15.20
C ARG A 395 3.47 -4.01 16.27
N SER A 396 3.83 -2.80 16.66
CA SER A 396 2.97 -1.96 17.49
C SER A 396 1.86 -1.32 16.66
N LYS A 397 0.92 -0.65 17.33
CA LYS A 397 -0.12 0.15 16.66
C LYS A 397 0.47 1.21 15.71
N GLY A 398 1.69 1.67 15.96
CA GLY A 398 2.41 2.67 15.17
C GLY A 398 3.24 2.13 14.01
N ASP A 399 3.14 0.84 13.67
CA ASP A 399 3.99 0.21 12.66
C ASP A 399 3.16 -0.59 11.65
N ALA A 400 3.22 -0.20 10.39
CA ALA A 400 2.61 -0.94 9.29
C ALA A 400 3.51 -2.11 8.85
N PRO A 401 2.94 -3.21 8.34
CA PRO A 401 3.73 -4.34 7.86
C PRO A 401 4.64 -3.94 6.69
N GLU A 402 5.85 -4.51 6.67
CA GLU A 402 6.82 -4.43 5.57
C GLU A 402 7.48 -3.07 5.34
N ILE A 403 6.90 -1.96 5.84
CA ILE A 403 7.37 -0.60 5.53
C ILE A 403 7.82 0.22 6.73
N ASP A 404 7.45 -0.17 7.94
CA ASP A 404 7.82 0.53 9.18
C ASP A 404 8.74 -0.36 10.05
N GLY A 405 8.99 0.05 11.28
CA GLY A 405 9.84 -0.69 12.21
C GLY A 405 9.15 -1.92 12.82
N ALA A 406 9.94 -2.72 13.51
CA ALA A 406 9.52 -3.92 14.21
C ALA A 406 9.67 -3.79 15.73
N VAL A 407 8.94 -4.63 16.46
CA VAL A 407 9.12 -4.85 17.89
C VAL A 407 9.72 -6.24 18.09
N HIS A 408 10.98 -6.29 18.53
CA HIS A 408 11.68 -7.53 18.87
C HIS A 408 11.39 -7.91 20.31
N ILE A 409 10.76 -9.06 20.53
CA ILE A 409 10.26 -9.49 21.84
C ILE A 409 11.09 -10.66 22.35
N THR A 410 11.74 -10.47 23.48
CA THR A 410 12.42 -11.56 24.21
C THR A 410 11.43 -12.18 25.20
N THR A 411 11.16 -13.48 25.07
CA THR A 411 10.25 -14.19 25.97
C THR A 411 10.50 -15.70 25.96
N LYS A 412 10.22 -16.35 27.10
CA LYS A 412 10.14 -17.82 27.23
C LYS A 412 8.72 -18.34 26.95
N ARG A 413 7.73 -17.48 26.92
CA ARG A 413 6.35 -17.84 26.61
C ARG A 413 6.26 -18.21 25.14
N LYS A 414 5.58 -19.31 24.82
CA LYS A 414 5.25 -19.69 23.46
C LYS A 414 4.19 -18.75 22.92
N LEU A 415 4.52 -18.06 21.83
CA LEU A 415 3.63 -17.13 21.12
C LEU A 415 3.20 -17.75 19.79
N SER A 416 2.13 -17.19 19.23
CA SER A 416 1.59 -17.58 17.92
C SER A 416 1.52 -16.38 16.99
N VAL A 417 1.72 -16.59 15.68
CA VAL A 417 1.55 -15.56 14.66
C VAL A 417 0.11 -15.06 14.67
N GLY A 418 -0.09 -13.74 14.65
CA GLY A 418 -1.39 -13.07 14.76
C GLY A 418 -1.88 -12.90 16.20
N GLU A 419 -1.13 -13.36 17.21
CA GLU A 419 -1.48 -13.12 18.60
C GLU A 419 -1.23 -11.65 18.98
N LEU A 420 -2.17 -11.05 19.72
CA LEU A 420 -2.02 -9.72 20.29
C LEU A 420 -1.53 -9.84 21.72
N VAL A 421 -0.36 -9.26 21.99
CA VAL A 421 0.27 -9.27 23.32
C VAL A 421 0.60 -7.87 23.79
N THR A 422 0.57 -7.65 25.10
CA THR A 422 1.06 -6.40 25.71
C THR A 422 2.46 -6.62 26.23
N VAL A 423 3.43 -5.88 25.69
CA VAL A 423 4.85 -5.98 26.04
C VAL A 423 5.33 -4.68 26.70
N LYS A 424 6.39 -4.78 27.50
CA LYS A 424 7.12 -3.62 28.04
C LYS A 424 8.26 -3.29 27.09
N ILE A 425 8.36 -2.04 26.66
CA ILE A 425 9.46 -1.57 25.81
C ILE A 425 10.69 -1.33 26.69
N ASP A 426 11.76 -2.07 26.45
CA ASP A 426 13.00 -1.99 27.23
C ASP A 426 14.04 -1.09 26.57
N ARG A 427 14.09 -1.06 25.24
CA ARG A 427 15.07 -0.29 24.46
C ARG A 427 14.50 0.14 23.12
N ALA A 428 14.99 1.23 22.58
CA ALA A 428 14.73 1.70 21.23
C ALA A 428 16.01 1.72 20.39
N GLY A 429 15.90 1.36 19.12
CA GLY A 429 16.88 1.63 18.07
C GLY A 429 16.50 2.85 17.27
N ASP A 430 17.04 2.99 16.07
CA ASP A 430 16.72 4.10 15.17
C ASP A 430 15.31 3.94 14.56
N TYR A 431 14.90 2.70 14.31
CA TYR A 431 13.59 2.38 13.69
C TYR A 431 12.81 1.31 14.47
N ASP A 432 13.48 0.46 15.23
CA ASP A 432 12.91 -0.70 15.91
C ASP A 432 12.82 -0.51 17.42
N LEU A 433 11.92 -1.27 18.03
CA LEU A 433 11.76 -1.39 19.48
C LEU A 433 12.16 -2.78 19.96
N TYR A 434 12.66 -2.85 21.18
CA TYR A 434 13.02 -4.09 21.85
C TYR A 434 12.23 -4.19 23.14
N ALA A 435 11.64 -5.36 23.40
CA ALA A 435 10.66 -5.51 24.46
C ALA A 435 10.79 -6.85 25.16
N SER A 436 10.26 -6.91 26.37
CA SER A 436 10.03 -8.13 27.15
C SER A 436 8.53 -8.31 27.45
N LEU A 437 8.14 -9.59 27.62
CA LEU A 437 6.76 -9.97 27.94
C LEU A 437 6.62 -10.32 29.42
#